data_8aeaced6b425ce2ddcaa13985783ecda
#
_entry.id   8aeaced6b425ce2ddcaa13985783ecda
#
_cell.length_a   1.000
_cell.length_b   1.000
_cell.length_c   1.000
_cell.angle_alpha   90.00
_cell.angle_beta   90.00
_cell.angle_gamma   90.00
#
_symmetry.space_group_name_H-M   'P 1'
#
loop_
_entity.id
_entity.type
_entity.pdbx_description
1 polymer ?
#
loop_
_entity_poly.entity_id
_entity_poly.type
_entity_poly.pdbx_seq_one_letter_code
_entity_poly.pdbx_strand_id
1 'polypeptide(L)'
;GLTLASENEGVGLFNQELSAFLSLGGNIIYESPVTDLIFKDNKIRGICLGKDKIEADAVILASGGFEANDDLRKFFIGDDWLKAKVRGTPHNTGDGLNMALKLGAKKNGLYDGCHATPMDLHMKNYGGLDLDPKERKNYRKICYFLGIMINEKGQRFLDEGKNFRNYTYAQYG
;
A
#
# COMPACT_ATOMS: atom_id res chain seq x y z
N GLY A 1 15.82 11.07 -17.05
CA GLY A 1 16.43 10.93 -15.73
C GLY A 1 16.86 9.49 -15.49
N LEU A 2 17.93 9.29 -14.75
CA LEU A 2 18.37 7.97 -14.32
C LEU A 2 17.42 7.46 -13.23
N THR A 3 16.86 6.28 -13.42
CA THR A 3 16.15 5.55 -12.37
C THR A 3 17.15 4.60 -11.73
N LEU A 4 17.42 4.77 -10.45
CA LEU A 4 18.21 3.83 -9.68
C LEU A 4 17.27 2.77 -9.10
N ALA A 5 17.68 1.52 -9.17
CA ALA A 5 17.00 0.39 -8.55
C ALA A 5 17.96 -0.26 -7.56
N SER A 6 17.45 -0.64 -6.39
CA SER A 6 18.22 -1.45 -5.46
C SER A 6 18.45 -2.86 -6.03
N GLU A 7 19.58 -3.45 -5.71
CA GLU A 7 19.81 -4.86 -5.99
C GLU A 7 18.71 -5.70 -5.32
N ASN A 8 18.15 -6.68 -6.03
CA ASN A 8 16.98 -7.45 -5.60
C ASN A 8 15.71 -6.63 -5.30
N GLU A 9 15.59 -5.43 -5.90
CA GLU A 9 14.41 -4.56 -5.81
C GLU A 9 13.97 -4.26 -4.37
N GLY A 10 12.67 -4.35 -4.06
CA GLY A 10 12.13 -4.01 -2.75
C GLY A 10 12.62 -4.92 -1.62
N VAL A 11 12.89 -6.19 -1.90
CA VAL A 11 13.45 -7.12 -0.91
C VAL A 11 14.88 -6.71 -0.54
N GLY A 12 15.69 -6.37 -1.56
CA GLY A 12 17.06 -5.91 -1.33
C GLY A 12 17.12 -4.59 -0.58
N LEU A 13 16.27 -3.64 -0.94
CA LEU A 13 16.14 -2.37 -0.23
C LEU A 13 15.78 -2.60 1.24
N PHE A 14 14.74 -3.38 1.50
CA PHE A 14 14.32 -3.70 2.87
C PHE A 14 15.44 -4.34 3.69
N ASN A 15 16.16 -5.30 3.12
CA ASN A 15 17.24 -5.97 3.84
C ASN A 15 18.41 -5.04 4.17
N GLN A 16 18.74 -4.10 3.27
CA GLN A 16 19.77 -3.09 3.51
C GLN A 16 19.36 -2.14 4.65
N GLU A 17 18.15 -1.61 4.60
CA GLU A 17 17.62 -0.72 5.64
C GLU A 17 17.50 -1.43 6.99
N LEU A 18 17.02 -2.68 6.99
CA LEU A 18 16.92 -3.52 8.18
C LEU A 18 18.30 -3.72 8.82
N SER A 19 19.30 -4.08 8.03
CA SER A 19 20.66 -4.30 8.52
C SER A 19 21.25 -3.02 9.11
N ALA A 20 21.05 -1.88 8.46
CA ALA A 20 21.50 -0.58 8.96
C ALA A 20 20.78 -0.22 10.27
N PHE A 21 19.46 -0.39 10.34
CA PHE A 21 18.67 -0.12 11.54
C PHE A 21 19.15 -0.93 12.74
N LEU A 22 19.33 -2.25 12.55
CA LEU A 22 19.81 -3.13 13.63
C LEU A 22 21.24 -2.80 14.06
N SER A 23 22.12 -2.43 13.12
CA SER A 23 23.51 -2.03 13.44
C SER A 23 23.59 -0.75 14.28
N LEU A 24 22.58 0.11 14.19
CA LEU A 24 22.43 1.32 14.99
C LEU A 24 21.72 1.09 16.33
N GLY A 25 21.47 -0.16 16.71
CA GLY A 25 20.81 -0.53 17.96
C GLY A 25 19.28 -0.49 17.92
N GLY A 26 18.70 -0.44 16.73
CA GLY A 26 17.25 -0.50 16.57
C GLY A 26 16.68 -1.88 16.97
N ASN A 27 15.48 -1.88 17.52
CA ASN A 27 14.75 -3.09 17.88
C ASN A 27 13.50 -3.27 17.01
N ILE A 28 13.19 -4.49 16.64
CA ILE A 28 11.99 -4.84 15.88
C ILE A 28 11.17 -5.84 16.68
N ILE A 29 9.88 -5.56 16.79
CA ILE A 29 8.91 -6.45 17.41
C ILE A 29 7.96 -6.91 16.30
N TYR A 30 8.06 -8.17 15.93
CA TYR A 30 7.19 -8.79 14.93
C TYR A 30 5.88 -9.28 15.53
N GLU A 31 4.89 -9.55 14.68
CA GLU A 31 3.60 -10.13 15.07
C GLU A 31 2.89 -9.33 16.18
N SER A 32 3.11 -8.03 16.19
CA SER A 32 2.68 -7.12 17.26
C SER A 32 1.85 -5.98 16.68
N PRO A 33 0.56 -6.21 16.40
CA PRO A 33 -0.30 -5.19 15.85
C PRO A 33 -0.49 -4.06 16.86
N VAL A 34 -0.22 -2.83 16.42
CA VAL A 34 -0.51 -1.62 17.18
C VAL A 34 -2.01 -1.37 17.14
N THR A 35 -2.64 -1.32 18.30
CA THR A 35 -4.10 -1.21 18.44
C THR A 35 -4.58 0.20 18.77
N ASP A 36 -3.74 1.03 19.38
CA ASP A 36 -4.06 2.43 19.68
C ASP A 36 -2.79 3.24 19.96
N LEU A 37 -2.93 4.57 20.00
CA LEU A 37 -1.90 5.50 20.43
C LEU A 37 -2.14 5.91 21.89
N ILE A 38 -1.08 6.00 22.67
CA ILE A 38 -1.16 6.56 24.03
C ILE A 38 -1.17 8.08 23.90
N PHE A 39 -2.32 8.70 24.24
CA PHE A 39 -2.49 10.14 24.20
C PHE A 39 -2.75 10.67 25.61
N LYS A 40 -1.88 11.52 26.11
CA LYS A 40 -1.97 12.10 27.43
C LYS A 40 -1.38 13.51 27.43
N ASP A 41 -2.01 14.43 28.14
CA ASP A 41 -1.59 15.83 28.27
C ASP A 41 -1.37 16.51 26.90
N ASN A 42 -2.28 16.24 25.96
CA ASN A 42 -2.26 16.74 24.59
C ASN A 42 -1.00 16.34 23.79
N LYS A 43 -0.40 15.20 24.13
CA LYS A 43 0.79 14.65 23.47
C LYS A 43 0.67 13.15 23.27
N ILE A 44 1.27 12.67 22.18
CA ILE A 44 1.50 11.23 22.00
C ILE A 44 2.62 10.81 22.95
N ARG A 45 2.40 9.72 23.68
CA ARG A 45 3.30 9.16 24.70
C ARG A 45 3.70 7.71 24.41
N GLY A 46 3.29 7.16 23.29
CA GLY A 46 3.59 5.79 22.93
C GLY A 46 2.47 5.09 22.16
N ILE A 47 2.51 3.77 22.20
CA ILE A 47 1.58 2.89 21.50
C ILE A 47 1.01 1.79 22.42
N CYS A 48 -0.15 1.25 22.03
CA CYS A 48 -0.75 0.08 22.67
C CYS A 48 -0.62 -1.15 21.73
N LEU A 49 -0.24 -2.27 22.29
CA LEU A 49 -0.21 -3.60 21.67
C LEU A 49 -1.27 -4.48 22.38
N GLY A 50 -2.54 -4.23 22.12
CA GLY A 50 -3.62 -4.80 22.90
C GLY A 50 -3.63 -4.29 24.34
N LYS A 51 -3.28 -5.15 25.32
CA LYS A 51 -3.20 -4.77 26.74
C LYS A 51 -1.84 -4.17 27.14
N ASP A 52 -0.81 -4.45 26.37
CA ASP A 52 0.54 -3.98 26.62
C ASP A 52 0.75 -2.57 26.09
N LYS A 53 1.68 -1.83 26.68
CA LYS A 53 1.99 -0.45 26.32
C LYS A 53 3.48 -0.30 26.13
N ILE A 54 3.86 0.47 25.11
CA ILE A 54 5.23 0.91 24.90
C ILE A 54 5.21 2.42 24.96
N GLU A 55 5.90 2.99 25.94
CA GLU A 55 6.07 4.43 26.06
C GLU A 55 7.17 4.91 25.12
N ALA A 56 6.98 6.09 24.53
CA ALA A 56 7.92 6.71 23.63
C ALA A 56 7.72 8.23 23.61
N ASP A 57 8.81 8.96 23.38
CA ASP A 57 8.78 10.42 23.24
C ASP A 57 8.15 10.88 21.91
N ALA A 58 8.21 10.02 20.89
CA ALA A 58 7.62 10.26 19.57
C ALA A 58 7.18 8.94 18.93
N VAL A 59 6.16 9.01 18.09
CA VAL A 59 5.66 7.88 17.29
C VAL A 59 5.59 8.29 15.84
N ILE A 60 6.19 7.49 14.95
CA ILE A 60 6.10 7.65 13.51
C ILE A 60 5.10 6.62 12.98
N LEU A 61 4.04 7.09 12.33
CA LEU A 61 3.07 6.24 11.65
C LEU A 61 3.57 5.96 10.22
N ALA A 62 3.97 4.73 9.96
CA ALA A 62 4.45 4.27 8.66
C ALA A 62 3.70 3.02 8.16
N SER A 63 2.47 2.82 8.62
CA SER A 63 1.65 1.63 8.39
C SER A 63 0.97 1.56 7.02
N GLY A 64 1.29 2.47 6.10
CA GLY A 64 0.73 2.49 4.75
C GLY A 64 -0.69 3.05 4.68
N GLY A 65 -1.39 2.70 3.60
CA GLY A 65 -2.74 3.14 3.29
C GLY A 65 -3.83 2.18 3.80
N PHE A 66 -4.95 2.16 3.06
CA PHE A 66 -6.12 1.35 3.42
C PHE A 66 -6.62 0.46 2.29
N GLU A 67 -5.79 0.18 1.30
CA GLU A 67 -6.19 -0.58 0.11
C GLU A 67 -6.63 -2.02 0.41
N ALA A 68 -6.25 -2.58 1.58
CA ALA A 68 -6.68 -3.90 2.03
C ALA A 68 -7.95 -3.85 2.91
N ASN A 69 -8.54 -2.67 3.11
CA ASN A 69 -9.77 -2.49 3.88
C ASN A 69 -10.93 -2.19 2.93
N ASP A 70 -11.80 -3.17 2.74
CA ASP A 70 -12.93 -3.08 1.81
C ASP A 70 -13.92 -1.98 2.20
N ASP A 71 -14.19 -1.78 3.48
CA ASP A 71 -15.11 -0.74 3.94
C ASP A 71 -14.56 0.66 3.65
N LEU A 72 -13.27 0.90 3.89
CA LEU A 72 -12.63 2.18 3.57
C LEU A 72 -12.53 2.38 2.06
N ARG A 73 -12.23 1.34 1.28
CA ARG A 73 -12.25 1.43 -0.20
C ARG A 73 -13.63 1.80 -0.70
N LYS A 74 -14.65 1.09 -0.23
CA LYS A 74 -16.05 1.39 -0.58
C LYS A 74 -16.42 2.83 -0.24
N PHE A 75 -16.10 3.26 0.97
CA PHE A 75 -16.45 4.59 1.48
C PHE A 75 -15.75 5.74 0.72
N PHE A 76 -14.45 5.59 0.44
CA PHE A 76 -13.67 6.67 -0.16
C PHE A 76 -13.62 6.61 -1.70
N ILE A 77 -13.60 5.43 -2.29
CA ILE A 77 -13.31 5.23 -3.71
C ILE A 77 -14.56 4.73 -4.46
N GLY A 78 -15.43 3.98 -3.81
CA GLY A 78 -16.68 3.45 -4.36
C GLY A 78 -16.71 1.94 -4.54
N ASP A 79 -17.93 1.42 -4.74
CA ASP A 79 -18.22 -0.02 -4.78
C ASP A 79 -17.51 -0.76 -5.92
N ASP A 80 -17.31 -0.11 -7.06
CA ASP A 80 -16.67 -0.76 -8.21
C ASP A 80 -15.21 -1.14 -7.94
N TRP A 81 -14.54 -0.43 -7.04
CA TRP A 81 -13.18 -0.73 -6.65
C TRP A 81 -13.02 -1.96 -5.76
N LEU A 82 -14.11 -2.49 -5.22
CA LEU A 82 -14.10 -3.77 -4.51
C LEU A 82 -13.81 -4.95 -5.43
N LYS A 83 -14.06 -4.79 -6.74
CA LYS A 83 -13.76 -5.79 -7.77
C LYS A 83 -12.25 -5.87 -8.08
N ALA A 84 -11.51 -4.81 -7.79
CA ALA A 84 -10.07 -4.76 -8.02
C ALA A 84 -9.31 -5.56 -6.95
N LYS A 85 -8.40 -6.43 -7.40
CA LYS A 85 -7.53 -7.18 -6.49
C LYS A 85 -6.47 -6.26 -5.89
N VAL A 86 -6.18 -6.45 -4.63
CA VAL A 86 -5.07 -5.75 -3.95
C VAL A 86 -3.75 -6.43 -4.34
N ARG A 87 -2.83 -5.67 -4.89
CA ARG A 87 -1.51 -6.18 -5.26
C ARG A 87 -0.54 -6.24 -4.07
N GLY A 88 -0.74 -5.37 -3.09
CA GLY A 88 0.15 -5.19 -1.94
C GLY A 88 -0.05 -6.23 -0.83
N THR A 89 0.04 -5.75 0.39
CA THR A 89 -0.10 -6.57 1.60
C THR A 89 -1.55 -6.58 2.10
N PRO A 90 -2.01 -7.63 2.80
CA PRO A 90 -3.29 -7.63 3.49
C PRO A 90 -3.33 -6.73 4.73
N HIS A 91 -2.19 -6.16 5.12
CA HIS A 91 -2.04 -5.38 6.35
C HIS A 91 -2.20 -3.87 6.17
N ASN A 92 -2.35 -3.37 4.96
CA ASN A 92 -2.66 -1.95 4.72
C ASN A 92 -4.15 -1.69 4.91
N THR A 93 -4.59 -1.72 6.15
CA THR A 93 -6.01 -1.64 6.56
C THR A 93 -6.42 -0.27 7.08
N GLY A 94 -5.50 0.70 7.05
CA GLY A 94 -5.77 2.08 7.48
C GLY A 94 -5.69 2.30 8.99
N ASP A 95 -5.09 1.37 9.74
CA ASP A 95 -5.09 1.43 11.20
C ASP A 95 -4.38 2.67 11.74
N GLY A 96 -3.19 2.97 11.23
CA GLY A 96 -2.44 4.18 11.62
C GLY A 96 -3.20 5.46 11.30
N LEU A 97 -3.84 5.51 10.12
CA LEU A 97 -4.70 6.62 9.73
C LEU A 97 -5.87 6.80 10.70
N ASN A 98 -6.59 5.71 10.98
CA ASN A 98 -7.75 5.73 11.88
C ASN A 98 -7.38 6.13 13.31
N MET A 99 -6.26 5.63 13.83
CA MET A 99 -5.74 6.02 15.15
C MET A 99 -5.44 7.52 15.23
N ALA A 100 -4.81 8.08 14.20
CA ALA A 100 -4.52 9.51 14.15
C ALA A 100 -5.80 10.35 14.06
N LEU A 101 -6.74 9.98 13.19
CA LEU A 101 -8.01 10.68 13.01
C LEU A 101 -8.86 10.66 14.28
N LYS A 102 -8.89 9.54 14.99
CA LYS A 102 -9.58 9.39 16.28
C LYS A 102 -9.08 10.37 17.33
N LEU A 103 -7.82 10.76 17.27
CA LEU A 103 -7.20 11.75 18.15
C LEU A 103 -7.28 13.19 17.63
N GLY A 104 -8.02 13.44 16.56
CA GLY A 104 -8.28 14.77 16.03
C GLY A 104 -7.29 15.25 14.96
N ALA A 105 -6.47 14.36 14.38
CA ALA A 105 -5.67 14.70 13.22
C ALA A 105 -6.56 15.11 12.04
N LYS A 106 -6.12 16.08 11.25
CA LYS A 106 -6.84 16.53 10.08
C LYS A 106 -6.50 15.66 8.88
N LYS A 107 -7.51 15.28 8.12
CA LYS A 107 -7.32 14.69 6.79
C LYS A 107 -6.66 15.70 5.86
N ASN A 108 -5.68 15.25 5.10
CA ASN A 108 -5.06 16.02 4.04
C ASN A 108 -4.76 15.11 2.85
N GLY A 109 -4.92 15.61 1.63
CA GLY A 109 -4.73 14.87 0.40
C GLY A 109 -6.03 14.28 -0.17
N LEU A 110 -5.89 13.51 -1.24
CA LEU A 110 -6.99 12.86 -1.95
C LEU A 110 -7.20 11.45 -1.38
N TYR A 111 -8.37 11.21 -0.82
CA TYR A 111 -8.77 9.91 -0.29
C TYR A 111 -9.60 9.10 -1.31
N ASP A 112 -10.12 9.75 -2.32
CA ASP A 112 -10.92 9.21 -3.41
C ASP A 112 -10.07 8.83 -4.64
N GLY A 113 -8.75 9.01 -4.57
CA GLY A 113 -7.81 8.58 -5.59
C GLY A 113 -7.12 7.27 -5.23
N CYS A 114 -6.87 6.45 -6.22
CA CYS A 114 -6.08 5.23 -6.05
C CYS A 114 -5.11 5.04 -7.20
N HIS A 115 -4.08 4.25 -6.95
CA HIS A 115 -3.15 3.79 -7.97
C HIS A 115 -3.48 2.35 -8.33
N ALA A 116 -3.72 2.10 -9.60
CA ALA A 116 -3.96 0.76 -10.13
C ALA A 116 -2.89 0.38 -11.16
N THR A 117 -2.71 -0.90 -11.38
CA THR A 117 -1.79 -1.43 -12.38
C THR A 117 -2.42 -2.66 -13.05
N PRO A 118 -2.30 -2.81 -14.38
CA PRO A 118 -2.80 -4.00 -15.05
C PRO A 118 -2.05 -5.24 -14.57
N MET A 119 -2.81 -6.23 -14.15
CA MET A 119 -2.31 -7.52 -13.71
C MET A 119 -2.99 -8.63 -14.48
N ASP A 120 -2.37 -9.79 -14.52
CA ASP A 120 -3.00 -10.99 -15.05
C ASP A 120 -4.25 -11.32 -14.21
N LEU A 121 -5.34 -11.72 -14.88
CA LEU A 121 -6.61 -12.06 -14.21
C LEU A 121 -6.43 -13.18 -13.16
N HIS A 122 -5.51 -14.11 -13.40
CA HIS A 122 -5.25 -15.23 -12.51
C HIS A 122 -4.36 -14.88 -11.32
N MET A 123 -3.85 -13.64 -11.25
CA MET A 123 -3.13 -13.16 -10.08
C MET A 123 -4.02 -13.27 -8.84
N LYS A 124 -3.49 -13.90 -7.79
CA LYS A 124 -4.17 -13.96 -6.49
C LYS A 124 -4.28 -12.57 -5.87
N ASN A 125 -5.27 -12.38 -5.00
CA ASN A 125 -5.32 -11.19 -4.16
C ASN A 125 -4.03 -11.05 -3.34
N TYR A 126 -3.67 -9.85 -2.98
CA TYR A 126 -2.40 -9.49 -2.30
C TYR A 126 -1.14 -9.87 -3.10
N GLY A 127 -1.26 -9.87 -4.42
CA GLY A 127 -0.13 -10.04 -5.31
C GLY A 127 0.55 -11.40 -5.27
N GLY A 128 -0.12 -12.43 -4.72
CA GLY A 128 0.47 -13.75 -4.58
C GLY A 128 1.69 -13.73 -3.66
N LEU A 129 1.52 -13.29 -2.41
CA LEU A 129 2.59 -13.20 -1.41
C LEU A 129 3.27 -14.55 -1.12
N ASP A 130 2.60 -15.65 -1.42
CA ASP A 130 3.10 -17.03 -1.35
C ASP A 130 4.05 -17.39 -2.49
N LEU A 131 4.14 -16.55 -3.53
CA LEU A 131 5.01 -16.75 -4.67
C LEU A 131 6.39 -16.11 -4.48
N ASP A 132 7.41 -16.71 -5.10
CA ASP A 132 8.71 -16.05 -5.24
C ASP A 132 8.57 -14.65 -5.87
N PRO A 133 9.30 -13.64 -5.41
CA PRO A 133 9.27 -12.29 -5.99
C PRO A 133 9.51 -12.26 -7.51
N LYS A 134 10.32 -13.16 -8.05
CA LYS A 134 10.57 -13.26 -9.49
C LYS A 134 9.35 -13.79 -10.25
N GLU A 135 8.62 -14.74 -9.68
CA GLU A 135 7.40 -15.28 -10.27
C GLU A 135 6.28 -14.23 -10.28
N ARG A 136 6.15 -13.44 -9.20
CA ARG A 136 5.16 -12.35 -9.12
C ARG A 136 5.30 -11.33 -10.26
N LYS A 137 6.50 -11.11 -10.79
CA LYS A 137 6.72 -10.22 -11.92
C LYS A 137 6.00 -10.67 -13.18
N ASN A 138 5.82 -11.97 -13.39
CA ASN A 138 5.18 -12.52 -14.60
C ASN A 138 3.70 -12.11 -14.70
N TYR A 139 3.07 -11.79 -13.58
CA TYR A 139 1.67 -11.34 -13.56
C TYR A 139 1.48 -9.86 -13.87
N ARG A 140 2.55 -9.04 -13.84
CA ARG A 140 2.47 -7.61 -14.15
C ARG A 140 2.38 -7.38 -15.65
N LYS A 141 1.41 -6.57 -16.07
CA LYS A 141 1.21 -6.19 -17.49
C LYS A 141 1.55 -4.71 -17.72
N ILE A 142 2.70 -4.28 -17.20
CA ILE A 142 3.15 -2.88 -17.25
C ILE A 142 3.52 -2.38 -18.65
N CYS A 143 3.66 -3.28 -19.61
CA CYS A 143 3.94 -2.96 -21.02
C CYS A 143 2.66 -2.73 -21.85
N TYR A 144 1.52 -2.49 -21.22
CA TYR A 144 0.22 -2.27 -21.90
C TYR A 144 0.29 -1.17 -22.98
N PHE A 145 1.15 -0.18 -22.82
CA PHE A 145 1.36 0.92 -23.76
C PHE A 145 2.02 0.48 -25.08
N LEU A 146 2.50 -0.74 -25.20
CA LEU A 146 3.02 -1.32 -26.45
C LEU A 146 1.93 -2.01 -27.28
N GLY A 147 0.69 -1.99 -26.82
CA GLY A 147 -0.44 -2.60 -27.48
C GLY A 147 -1.69 -1.73 -27.40
N ILE A 148 -2.83 -2.37 -27.47
CA ILE A 148 -4.15 -1.75 -27.24
C ILE A 148 -4.87 -2.48 -26.11
N MET A 149 -5.62 -1.74 -25.30
CA MET A 149 -6.50 -2.30 -24.29
C MET A 149 -7.93 -2.28 -24.79
N ILE A 150 -8.58 -3.43 -24.72
CA ILE A 150 -9.98 -3.60 -25.11
C ILE A 150 -10.79 -4.11 -23.93
N ASN A 151 -12.06 -3.70 -23.86
CA ASN A 151 -13.01 -4.21 -22.89
C ASN A 151 -13.60 -5.56 -23.35
N GLU A 152 -14.47 -6.15 -22.54
CA GLU A 152 -15.17 -7.40 -22.86
C GLU A 152 -16.02 -7.35 -24.15
N LYS A 153 -16.38 -6.16 -24.61
CA LYS A 153 -17.12 -5.94 -25.87
C LYS A 153 -16.20 -5.77 -27.07
N GLY A 154 -14.88 -5.93 -26.90
CA GLY A 154 -13.89 -5.75 -27.96
C GLY A 154 -13.65 -4.27 -28.33
N GLN A 155 -14.04 -3.33 -27.50
CA GLN A 155 -13.88 -1.90 -27.73
C GLN A 155 -12.66 -1.36 -27.00
N ARG A 156 -11.82 -0.58 -27.67
CA ARG A 156 -10.78 0.20 -27.05
C ARG A 156 -11.42 1.30 -26.19
N PHE A 157 -10.98 1.46 -24.95
CA PHE A 157 -11.62 2.36 -23.98
C PHE A 157 -10.70 3.41 -23.38
N LEU A 158 -9.41 3.38 -23.72
CA LEU A 158 -8.44 4.38 -23.26
C LEU A 158 -7.35 4.64 -24.30
N ASP A 159 -6.56 5.68 -24.06
CA ASP A 159 -5.33 5.97 -24.79
C ASP A 159 -4.13 5.46 -23.99
N GLU A 160 -3.56 4.35 -24.42
CA GLU A 160 -2.46 3.65 -23.73
C GLU A 160 -1.16 4.47 -23.72
N GLY A 161 -0.99 5.39 -24.69
CA GLY A 161 0.16 6.27 -24.79
C GLY A 161 0.09 7.50 -23.91
N LYS A 162 -1.11 7.90 -23.50
CA LYS A 162 -1.32 9.10 -22.68
C LYS A 162 -0.97 8.83 -21.22
N ASN A 163 0.01 9.55 -20.71
CA ASN A 163 0.37 9.47 -19.29
C ASN A 163 0.68 8.06 -18.79
N PHE A 164 1.32 7.23 -19.61
CA PHE A 164 1.57 5.83 -19.24
C PHE A 164 2.27 5.64 -17.88
N ARG A 165 3.00 6.66 -17.40
CA ARG A 165 3.62 6.67 -16.07
C ARG A 165 2.63 6.88 -14.92
N ASN A 166 1.49 7.46 -15.20
CA ASN A 166 0.46 7.78 -14.21
C ASN A 166 -0.70 6.77 -14.23
N TYR A 167 -0.57 5.72 -15.02
CA TYR A 167 -1.54 4.62 -15.06
C TYR A 167 -2.97 5.10 -15.33
N THR A 168 -3.17 5.78 -16.45
CA THR A 168 -4.45 6.40 -16.85
C THR A 168 -5.63 5.44 -16.92
N TYR A 169 -5.39 4.15 -17.09
CA TYR A 169 -6.44 3.13 -17.05
C TYR A 169 -7.19 3.10 -15.72
N ALA A 170 -6.60 3.56 -14.61
CA ALA A 170 -7.27 3.67 -13.33
C ALA A 170 -8.42 4.70 -13.34
N GLN A 171 -8.40 5.64 -14.27
CA GLN A 171 -9.43 6.68 -14.41
C GLN A 171 -10.60 6.27 -15.31
N TYR A 172 -10.39 5.26 -16.16
CA TYR A 172 -11.33 4.90 -17.22
C TYR A 172 -11.76 3.42 -17.19
N GLY A 173 -11.12 2.62 -16.32
CA GLY A 173 -11.35 1.18 -16.19
C GLY A 173 -12.63 0.78 -15.44
#